data_2ee24a71b0f1085cc76e491fb9fc2a88
#
_entry.id   2ee24a71b0f1085cc76e491fb9fc2a88
#
_cell.length_a   1.000
_cell.length_b   1.000
_cell.length_c   1.000
_cell.angle_alpha   90.00
_cell.angle_beta   90.00
_cell.angle_gamma   90.00
#
_symmetry.space_group_name_H-M   'P 1'
#
loop_
_entity.id
_entity.type
_entity.pdbx_description
1 polymer ?
#
loop_
_entity_poly.entity_id
_entity_poly.type
_entity_poly.pdbx_seq_one_letter_code
_entity_poly.pdbx_strand_id
1 'polypeptide(L)'
;DRQVYVGLPDIKGREEILKVHARKKPLAEDVSLSDIAKATAGFTGADLENLLNEAALLAARGGQRFISMADLHEAMMKVIAGPEKKSRVVPPHAKRLTAYHEAGHAVVIHELETQDPVHQITIIPRGGAGGMTISLPQEDRSYMSRRELEEHIAVCLGGRVAEQLVLGDISTGASSDIQKASSIARNMVTKYGMSEKLGTIAYTSESNEVFIGRTMAQARSYSEEVAGLIDEEVKSIVDTAYRRCEDILSQRRSQLELTAQYLLAHEVMSGETFQKVFTDPDDEVFEGLIPAES
;
A
#
# COMPACT_ATOMS: atom_id res chain seq x y z
N ASP A 1 -2.87 -15.57 37.59
CA ASP A 1 -3.92 -15.60 36.57
C ASP A 1 -3.32 -15.98 35.24
N ARG A 2 -4.10 -16.65 34.41
CA ARG A 2 -3.64 -17.14 33.12
C ARG A 2 -3.91 -16.07 32.05
N GLN A 3 -2.85 -15.54 31.42
CA GLN A 3 -2.98 -14.63 30.27
C GLN A 3 -3.10 -15.44 28.99
N VAL A 4 -4.05 -15.08 28.14
CA VAL A 4 -4.24 -15.66 26.80
C VAL A 4 -4.06 -14.54 25.78
N TYR A 5 -3.03 -14.65 24.97
CA TYR A 5 -2.79 -13.73 23.87
C TYR A 5 -3.64 -14.13 22.67
N VAL A 6 -4.44 -13.20 22.13
CA VAL A 6 -5.24 -13.38 20.93
C VAL A 6 -4.61 -12.51 19.82
N GLY A 7 -3.86 -13.15 18.92
CA GLY A 7 -3.25 -12.51 17.78
C GLY A 7 -4.20 -12.35 16.59
N LEU A 8 -3.70 -11.77 15.49
CA LEU A 8 -4.42 -11.73 14.23
C LEU A 8 -4.61 -13.15 13.67
N PRO A 9 -5.75 -13.45 13.02
CA PRO A 9 -5.98 -14.75 12.41
C PRO A 9 -5.08 -14.97 11.19
N ASP A 10 -4.58 -16.19 11.01
CA ASP A 10 -3.94 -16.64 9.78
C ASP A 10 -4.96 -16.85 8.64
N ILE A 11 -4.50 -17.20 7.43
CA ILE A 11 -5.36 -17.39 6.26
C ILE A 11 -6.51 -18.37 6.56
N LYS A 12 -6.22 -19.49 7.23
CA LYS A 12 -7.25 -20.50 7.58
C LYS A 12 -8.24 -19.94 8.60
N GLY A 13 -7.74 -19.25 9.61
CA GLY A 13 -8.56 -18.56 10.61
C GLY A 13 -9.47 -17.52 9.97
N ARG A 14 -8.96 -16.71 9.04
CA ARG A 14 -9.76 -15.73 8.30
C ARG A 14 -10.86 -16.38 7.46
N GLU A 15 -10.54 -17.48 6.76
CA GLU A 15 -11.53 -18.22 5.98
C GLU A 15 -12.64 -18.78 6.87
N GLU A 16 -12.32 -19.37 8.02
CA GLU A 16 -13.33 -19.88 8.95
C GLU A 16 -14.19 -18.74 9.56
N ILE A 17 -13.59 -17.60 9.89
CA ILE A 17 -14.33 -16.42 10.35
C ILE A 17 -15.27 -15.92 9.26
N LEU A 18 -14.81 -15.81 8.01
CA LEU A 18 -15.66 -15.44 6.88
C LEU A 18 -16.82 -16.41 6.70
N LYS A 19 -16.61 -17.73 6.78
CA LYS A 19 -17.66 -18.75 6.72
C LYS A 19 -18.70 -18.56 7.82
N VAL A 20 -18.28 -18.22 9.04
CA VAL A 20 -19.19 -17.95 10.17
C VAL A 20 -20.10 -16.78 9.88
N HIS A 21 -19.54 -15.65 9.41
CA HIS A 21 -20.28 -14.43 9.14
C HIS A 21 -21.08 -14.48 7.82
N ALA A 22 -20.74 -15.40 6.91
CA ALA A 22 -21.46 -15.64 5.67
C ALA A 22 -22.74 -16.49 5.84
N ARG A 23 -22.91 -17.24 6.93
CA ARG A 23 -24.01 -18.23 7.12
C ARG A 23 -25.41 -17.69 6.85
N LYS A 24 -25.66 -16.42 7.09
CA LYS A 24 -26.95 -15.75 6.92
C LYS A 24 -26.99 -14.78 5.74
N LYS A 25 -26.00 -14.82 4.88
CA LYS A 25 -25.88 -13.92 3.73
C LYS A 25 -25.97 -14.74 2.44
N PRO A 26 -26.77 -14.31 1.46
CA PRO A 26 -26.88 -15.00 0.18
C PRO A 26 -25.62 -14.65 -0.65
N LEU A 27 -24.72 -15.62 -0.82
CA LEU A 27 -23.54 -15.49 -1.70
C LEU A 27 -23.88 -16.02 -3.10
N ALA A 28 -23.35 -15.38 -4.13
CA ALA A 28 -23.41 -15.86 -5.50
C ALA A 28 -22.43 -17.02 -5.73
N GLU A 29 -22.57 -17.73 -6.84
CA GLU A 29 -21.76 -18.91 -7.17
C GLU A 29 -20.28 -18.56 -7.48
N ASP A 30 -20.01 -17.31 -7.87
CA ASP A 30 -18.66 -16.81 -8.16
C ASP A 30 -17.83 -16.50 -6.90
N VAL A 31 -18.43 -16.54 -5.70
CA VAL A 31 -17.77 -16.14 -4.46
C VAL A 31 -16.83 -17.21 -3.94
N SER A 32 -15.54 -16.86 -3.82
CA SER A 32 -14.52 -17.64 -3.17
C SER A 32 -14.08 -16.98 -1.85
N LEU A 33 -14.57 -17.49 -0.71
CA LEU A 33 -14.15 -17.00 0.61
C LEU A 33 -12.69 -17.28 0.90
N SER A 34 -12.12 -18.31 0.28
CA SER A 34 -10.68 -18.63 0.37
C SER A 34 -9.82 -17.53 -0.26
N ASP A 35 -10.25 -17.00 -1.41
CA ASP A 35 -9.49 -15.92 -2.08
C ASP A 35 -9.62 -14.59 -1.33
N ILE A 36 -10.79 -14.31 -0.77
CA ILE A 36 -10.96 -13.16 0.14
C ILE A 36 -10.12 -13.33 1.40
N ALA A 37 -10.00 -14.54 1.97
CA ALA A 37 -9.15 -14.77 3.13
C ALA A 37 -7.66 -14.52 2.83
N LYS A 38 -7.18 -14.89 1.64
CA LYS A 38 -5.81 -14.55 1.17
C LYS A 38 -5.62 -13.04 1.04
N ALA A 39 -6.57 -12.36 0.39
CA ALA A 39 -6.54 -10.93 0.11
C ALA A 39 -6.68 -10.03 1.36
N THR A 40 -7.09 -10.58 2.51
CA THR A 40 -7.35 -9.83 3.74
C THR A 40 -6.31 -10.06 4.83
N ALA A 41 -5.02 -10.19 4.46
CA ALA A 41 -3.93 -10.28 5.42
C ALA A 41 -3.96 -9.09 6.40
N GLY A 42 -3.78 -9.37 7.69
CA GLY A 42 -3.83 -8.36 8.74
C GLY A 42 -5.24 -7.95 9.21
N PHE A 43 -6.32 -8.46 8.61
CA PHE A 43 -7.67 -8.19 9.08
C PHE A 43 -7.97 -8.93 10.38
N THR A 44 -8.64 -8.23 11.29
CA THR A 44 -9.23 -8.83 12.49
C THR A 44 -10.56 -9.53 12.17
N GLY A 45 -11.08 -10.30 13.11
CA GLY A 45 -12.43 -10.88 12.97
C GLY A 45 -13.52 -9.82 12.76
N ALA A 46 -13.38 -8.65 13.40
CA ALA A 46 -14.30 -7.52 13.23
C ALA A 46 -14.23 -6.91 11.82
N ASP A 47 -13.02 -6.79 11.25
CA ASP A 47 -12.84 -6.28 9.89
C ASP A 47 -13.47 -7.22 8.86
N LEU A 48 -13.32 -8.55 9.05
CA LEU A 48 -13.93 -9.56 8.19
C LEU A 48 -15.45 -9.59 8.28
N GLU A 49 -16.03 -9.40 9.47
CA GLU A 49 -17.46 -9.21 9.65
C GLU A 49 -17.95 -7.95 8.93
N ASN A 50 -17.24 -6.83 9.13
CA ASN A 50 -17.58 -5.56 8.49
C ASN A 50 -17.49 -5.65 6.97
N LEU A 51 -16.47 -6.32 6.42
CA LEU A 51 -16.33 -6.59 4.98
C LEU A 51 -17.56 -7.27 4.41
N LEU A 52 -18.02 -8.36 5.03
CA LEU A 52 -19.22 -9.09 4.58
C LEU A 52 -20.51 -8.28 4.75
N ASN A 53 -20.61 -7.43 5.77
CA ASN A 53 -21.73 -6.52 5.95
C ASN A 53 -21.76 -5.43 4.88
N GLU A 54 -20.61 -4.82 4.59
CA GLU A 54 -20.49 -3.81 3.53
C GLU A 54 -20.79 -4.41 2.14
N ALA A 55 -20.31 -5.63 1.85
CA ALA A 55 -20.63 -6.32 0.60
C ALA A 55 -22.15 -6.57 0.46
N ALA A 56 -22.83 -6.97 1.54
CA ALA A 56 -24.28 -7.13 1.55
C ALA A 56 -25.01 -5.80 1.29
N LEU A 57 -24.52 -4.69 1.84
CA LEU A 57 -25.08 -3.36 1.59
C LEU A 57 -24.85 -2.90 0.15
N LEU A 58 -23.70 -3.23 -0.45
CA LEU A 58 -23.40 -2.92 -1.85
C LEU A 58 -24.33 -3.69 -2.79
N ALA A 59 -24.47 -5.01 -2.61
CA ALA A 59 -25.40 -5.84 -3.36
C ALA A 59 -26.85 -5.34 -3.26
N ALA A 60 -27.30 -5.01 -2.04
CA ALA A 60 -28.66 -4.49 -1.82
C ALA A 60 -28.90 -3.14 -2.53
N ARG A 61 -27.93 -2.22 -2.51
CA ARG A 61 -27.98 -0.94 -3.23
C ARG A 61 -28.00 -1.13 -4.74
N GLY A 62 -27.31 -2.16 -5.25
CA GLY A 62 -27.32 -2.56 -6.65
C GLY A 62 -28.59 -3.32 -7.08
N GLY A 63 -29.57 -3.54 -6.16
CA GLY A 63 -30.78 -4.32 -6.43
C GLY A 63 -30.52 -5.81 -6.63
N GLN A 64 -29.35 -6.31 -6.23
CA GLN A 64 -28.95 -7.71 -6.39
C GLN A 64 -29.51 -8.57 -5.25
N ARG A 65 -29.83 -9.84 -5.56
CA ARG A 65 -30.31 -10.80 -4.56
C ARG A 65 -29.20 -11.56 -3.87
N PHE A 66 -28.03 -11.61 -4.48
CA PHE A 66 -26.85 -12.34 -4.01
C PHE A 66 -25.65 -11.40 -3.99
N ILE A 67 -24.75 -11.62 -3.04
CA ILE A 67 -23.47 -10.91 -2.93
C ILE A 67 -22.52 -11.56 -3.92
N SER A 68 -21.99 -10.80 -4.88
CA SER A 68 -21.02 -11.24 -5.86
C SER A 68 -19.57 -11.08 -5.37
N MET A 69 -18.62 -11.69 -6.07
CA MET A 69 -17.19 -11.48 -5.80
C MET A 69 -16.78 -10.02 -6.00
N ALA A 70 -17.38 -9.31 -6.96
CA ALA A 70 -17.18 -7.88 -7.18
C ALA A 70 -17.62 -7.03 -5.98
N ASP A 71 -18.76 -7.35 -5.35
CA ASP A 71 -19.21 -6.65 -4.15
C ASP A 71 -18.24 -6.86 -2.98
N LEU A 72 -17.66 -8.06 -2.85
CA LEU A 72 -16.66 -8.35 -1.82
C LEU A 72 -15.37 -7.60 -2.04
N HIS A 73 -14.88 -7.50 -3.27
CA HIS A 73 -13.70 -6.71 -3.60
C HIS A 73 -13.92 -5.21 -3.31
N GLU A 74 -15.07 -4.64 -3.71
CA GLU A 74 -15.38 -3.23 -3.42
C GLU A 74 -15.57 -2.99 -1.92
N ALA A 75 -16.18 -3.94 -1.19
CA ALA A 75 -16.28 -3.88 0.26
C ALA A 75 -14.92 -3.91 0.95
N MET A 76 -14.01 -4.77 0.47
CA MET A 76 -12.62 -4.84 0.96
C MET A 76 -11.92 -3.49 0.77
N MET A 77 -12.05 -2.90 -0.43
CA MET A 77 -11.51 -1.58 -0.74
C MET A 77 -12.08 -0.50 0.19
N LYS A 78 -13.38 -0.58 0.49
CA LYS A 78 -14.04 0.36 1.40
C LYS A 78 -13.57 0.20 2.85
N VAL A 79 -13.28 -1.02 3.30
CA VAL A 79 -12.73 -1.27 4.64
C VAL A 79 -11.29 -0.75 4.73
N ILE A 80 -10.46 -0.98 3.71
CA ILE A 80 -9.04 -0.56 3.69
C ILE A 80 -8.90 0.96 3.56
N ALA A 81 -9.62 1.56 2.61
CA ALA A 81 -9.39 2.92 2.13
C ALA A 81 -10.52 3.91 2.45
N GLY A 82 -11.64 3.40 2.94
CA GLY A 82 -12.86 4.19 3.13
C GLY A 82 -13.70 4.32 1.84
N PRO A 83 -14.85 4.99 1.93
CA PRO A 83 -15.77 5.14 0.81
C PRO A 83 -15.20 6.05 -0.29
N GLU A 84 -15.58 5.78 -1.54
CA GLU A 84 -15.31 6.66 -2.66
C GLU A 84 -15.95 8.04 -2.50
N LYS A 85 -15.20 9.08 -2.85
CA LYS A 85 -15.70 10.47 -2.88
C LYS A 85 -16.20 10.86 -4.27
N LYS A 86 -17.27 10.21 -4.75
CA LYS A 86 -17.82 10.40 -6.11
C LYS A 86 -18.24 11.84 -6.44
N SER A 87 -18.54 12.66 -5.44
CA SER A 87 -18.96 14.05 -5.62
C SER A 87 -17.79 15.04 -5.72
N ARG A 88 -16.54 14.58 -5.50
CA ARG A 88 -15.37 15.45 -5.56
C ARG A 88 -14.95 15.71 -7.00
N VAL A 89 -15.06 16.95 -7.44
CA VAL A 89 -14.51 17.39 -8.73
C VAL A 89 -12.99 17.55 -8.58
N VAL A 90 -12.24 16.70 -9.28
CA VAL A 90 -10.77 16.76 -9.29
C VAL A 90 -10.33 17.53 -10.54
N PRO A 91 -9.58 18.65 -10.41
CA PRO A 91 -9.06 19.39 -11.56
C PRO A 91 -8.13 18.52 -12.43
N PRO A 92 -8.07 18.76 -13.76
CA PRO A 92 -7.25 17.92 -14.67
C PRO A 92 -5.79 17.81 -14.28
N HIS A 93 -5.17 18.90 -13.81
CA HIS A 93 -3.78 18.89 -13.35
C HIS A 93 -3.58 18.02 -12.11
N ALA A 94 -4.52 18.05 -11.16
CA ALA A 94 -4.46 17.21 -9.97
C ALA A 94 -4.72 15.73 -10.32
N LYS A 95 -5.62 15.44 -11.27
CA LYS A 95 -5.85 14.09 -11.79
C LYS A 95 -4.58 13.53 -12.44
N ARG A 96 -3.89 14.35 -13.26
CA ARG A 96 -2.62 13.97 -13.89
C ARG A 96 -1.54 13.71 -12.85
N LEU A 97 -1.38 14.58 -11.85
CA LEU A 97 -0.42 14.41 -10.78
C LEU A 97 -0.66 13.08 -10.05
N THR A 98 -1.91 12.82 -9.64
CA THR A 98 -2.26 11.56 -8.95
C THR A 98 -1.99 10.34 -9.83
N ALA A 99 -2.30 10.40 -11.14
CA ALA A 99 -2.08 9.27 -12.04
C ALA A 99 -0.60 8.88 -12.13
N TYR A 100 0.30 9.85 -12.27
CA TYR A 100 1.74 9.56 -12.28
C TYR A 100 2.28 9.14 -10.92
N HIS A 101 1.73 9.70 -9.84
CA HIS A 101 2.07 9.31 -8.48
C HIS A 101 1.76 7.82 -8.23
N GLU A 102 0.53 7.41 -8.49
CA GLU A 102 0.10 6.02 -8.30
C GLU A 102 0.80 5.05 -9.28
N ALA A 103 0.97 5.48 -10.53
CA ALA A 103 1.74 4.70 -11.51
C ALA A 103 3.19 4.51 -11.07
N GLY A 104 3.79 5.52 -10.43
CA GLY A 104 5.14 5.44 -9.87
C GLY A 104 5.26 4.36 -8.79
N HIS A 105 4.33 4.33 -7.84
CA HIS A 105 4.28 3.26 -6.84
C HIS A 105 4.15 1.89 -7.50
N ALA A 106 3.21 1.74 -8.43
CA ALA A 106 2.94 0.46 -9.08
C ALA A 106 4.14 -0.08 -9.87
N VAL A 107 4.80 0.75 -10.66
CA VAL A 107 5.98 0.35 -11.46
C VAL A 107 7.13 -0.05 -10.54
N VAL A 108 7.38 0.69 -9.46
CA VAL A 108 8.42 0.33 -8.48
C VAL A 108 8.10 -1.01 -7.81
N ILE A 109 6.85 -1.24 -7.40
CA ILE A 109 6.42 -2.53 -6.85
C ILE A 109 6.72 -3.68 -7.81
N HIS A 110 6.38 -3.52 -9.09
CA HIS A 110 6.55 -4.57 -10.10
C HIS A 110 8.04 -4.98 -10.30
N GLU A 111 8.96 -4.03 -10.23
CA GLU A 111 10.39 -4.27 -10.47
C GLU A 111 11.13 -4.78 -9.22
N LEU A 112 10.48 -4.82 -8.06
CA LEU A 112 11.08 -5.25 -6.80
C LEU A 112 10.63 -6.66 -6.44
N GLU A 113 11.61 -7.56 -6.27
CA GLU A 113 11.36 -9.00 -6.11
C GLU A 113 10.65 -9.40 -4.82
N THR A 114 10.83 -8.60 -3.75
CA THR A 114 10.29 -8.97 -2.43
C THR A 114 8.94 -8.35 -2.13
N GLN A 115 8.46 -7.49 -3.02
CA GLN A 115 7.19 -6.79 -2.81
C GLN A 115 6.01 -7.62 -3.33
N ASP A 116 4.87 -7.47 -2.67
CA ASP A 116 3.65 -8.16 -3.09
C ASP A 116 3.10 -7.54 -4.38
N PRO A 117 2.53 -8.35 -5.28
CA PRO A 117 2.07 -7.86 -6.58
C PRO A 117 0.95 -6.82 -6.44
N VAL A 118 0.92 -5.90 -7.38
CA VAL A 118 -0.15 -4.91 -7.49
C VAL A 118 -1.48 -5.62 -7.75
N HIS A 119 -2.45 -5.36 -6.91
CA HIS A 119 -3.82 -5.85 -7.05
C HIS A 119 -4.70 -4.86 -7.80
N GLN A 120 -4.59 -3.58 -7.46
CA GLN A 120 -5.38 -2.51 -8.07
C GLN A 120 -4.68 -1.16 -7.91
N ILE A 121 -4.84 -0.32 -8.93
CA ILE A 121 -4.42 1.08 -8.92
C ILE A 121 -5.66 1.94 -9.18
N THR A 122 -5.87 3.00 -8.39
CA THR A 122 -7.02 3.89 -8.59
C THR A 122 -6.63 5.34 -8.32
N ILE A 123 -7.17 6.24 -9.13
CA ILE A 123 -7.09 7.69 -8.94
C ILE A 123 -8.42 8.29 -8.48
N ILE A 124 -9.38 7.44 -8.13
CA ILE A 124 -10.62 7.87 -7.49
C ILE A 124 -10.32 8.18 -6.02
N PRO A 125 -10.62 9.40 -5.55
CA PRO A 125 -10.33 9.75 -4.16
C PRO A 125 -11.15 8.90 -3.16
N ARG A 126 -10.45 8.33 -2.16
CA ARG A 126 -11.08 7.59 -1.06
C ARG A 126 -10.55 8.09 0.29
N GLY A 127 -11.40 8.20 1.29
CA GLY A 127 -10.98 8.66 2.61
C GLY A 127 -10.20 9.98 2.57
N GLY A 128 -8.94 9.98 2.97
CA GLY A 128 -8.02 11.12 2.92
C GLY A 128 -7.12 11.15 1.68
N ALA A 129 -7.08 10.07 0.89
CA ALA A 129 -6.18 9.91 -0.24
C ALA A 129 -6.77 10.43 -1.56
N GLY A 130 -5.92 10.95 -2.44
CA GLY A 130 -6.27 11.36 -3.79
C GLY A 130 -6.35 10.20 -4.78
N GLY A 131 -5.55 9.18 -4.57
CA GLY A 131 -5.50 7.91 -5.28
C GLY A 131 -4.94 6.83 -4.36
N MET A 132 -4.73 5.63 -4.88
CA MET A 132 -4.19 4.51 -4.12
C MET A 132 -3.68 3.40 -5.03
N THR A 133 -2.50 2.90 -4.72
CA THR A 133 -1.95 1.66 -5.28
C THR A 133 -1.99 0.59 -4.20
N ILE A 134 -2.65 -0.53 -4.49
CA ILE A 134 -2.89 -1.61 -3.53
C ILE A 134 -2.15 -2.85 -3.98
N SER A 135 -1.35 -3.38 -3.07
CA SER A 135 -0.76 -4.71 -3.16
C SER A 135 -1.42 -5.62 -2.15
N LEU A 136 -1.61 -6.87 -2.51
CA LEU A 136 -2.16 -7.87 -1.60
C LEU A 136 -1.09 -8.93 -1.32
N PRO A 137 -0.81 -9.21 -0.04
CA PRO A 137 0.11 -10.27 0.33
C PRO A 137 -0.38 -11.62 -0.21
N GLN A 138 0.54 -12.37 -0.81
CA GLN A 138 0.23 -13.74 -1.28
C GLN A 138 0.23 -14.75 -0.14
N GLU A 139 0.93 -14.42 0.95
CA GLU A 139 1.05 -15.26 2.15
C GLU A 139 1.17 -14.41 3.42
N ASP A 140 0.84 -14.98 4.56
CA ASP A 140 1.01 -14.32 5.86
C ASP A 140 2.49 -14.32 6.25
N ARG A 141 3.13 -13.15 6.26
CA ARG A 141 4.54 -12.98 6.65
C ARG A 141 4.65 -12.66 8.14
N SER A 142 5.46 -13.44 8.84
CA SER A 142 5.76 -13.20 10.25
C SER A 142 6.96 -12.29 10.47
N TYR A 143 7.86 -12.20 9.49
CA TYR A 143 9.11 -11.44 9.57
C TYR A 143 9.37 -10.74 8.25
N MET A 144 10.09 -9.62 8.31
CA MET A 144 10.59 -8.90 7.15
C MET A 144 12.12 -8.83 7.21
N SER A 145 12.79 -9.16 6.11
CA SER A 145 14.23 -9.03 5.98
C SER A 145 14.65 -7.56 5.78
N ARG A 146 15.95 -7.28 5.95
CA ARG A 146 16.51 -5.95 5.63
C ARG A 146 16.20 -5.55 4.19
N ARG A 147 16.35 -6.47 3.23
CA ARG A 147 16.09 -6.23 1.82
C ARG A 147 14.61 -5.86 1.57
N GLU A 148 13.68 -6.58 2.18
CA GLU A 148 12.25 -6.27 2.07
C GLU A 148 11.91 -4.87 2.58
N LEU A 149 12.51 -4.46 3.70
CA LEU A 149 12.31 -3.11 4.25
C LEU A 149 12.93 -2.02 3.37
N GLU A 150 14.13 -2.24 2.84
CA GLU A 150 14.78 -1.31 1.89
C GLU A 150 13.95 -1.17 0.59
N GLU A 151 13.43 -2.27 0.07
CA GLU A 151 12.54 -2.27 -1.10
C GLU A 151 11.19 -1.57 -0.78
N HIS A 152 10.65 -1.79 0.40
CA HIS A 152 9.42 -1.11 0.83
C HIS A 152 9.61 0.42 0.96
N ILE A 153 10.80 0.89 1.39
CA ILE A 153 11.14 2.31 1.38
C ILE A 153 11.15 2.86 -0.05
N ALA A 154 11.73 2.12 -1.02
CA ALA A 154 11.72 2.52 -2.42
C ALA A 154 10.30 2.60 -2.97
N VAL A 155 9.42 1.65 -2.65
CA VAL A 155 7.99 1.70 -2.98
C VAL A 155 7.33 2.98 -2.44
N CYS A 156 7.56 3.31 -1.17
CA CYS A 156 7.00 4.54 -0.58
C CYS A 156 7.46 5.80 -1.33
N LEU A 157 8.65 5.81 -1.91
CA LEU A 157 9.19 6.96 -2.66
C LEU A 157 8.72 7.02 -4.12
N GLY A 158 8.11 5.94 -4.64
CA GLY A 158 7.71 5.77 -6.05
C GLY A 158 6.90 6.93 -6.60
N GLY A 159 5.84 7.34 -5.90
CA GLY A 159 4.99 8.45 -6.32
C GLY A 159 5.75 9.78 -6.40
N ARG A 160 6.55 10.09 -5.39
CA ARG A 160 7.37 11.30 -5.33
C ARG A 160 8.38 11.38 -6.48
N VAL A 161 9.07 10.27 -6.74
CA VAL A 161 10.08 10.21 -7.81
C VAL A 161 9.41 10.32 -9.19
N ALA A 162 8.24 9.68 -9.39
CA ALA A 162 7.48 9.80 -10.62
C ALA A 162 7.03 11.25 -10.87
N GLU A 163 6.54 11.98 -9.86
CA GLU A 163 6.23 13.39 -9.96
C GLU A 163 7.43 14.19 -10.45
N GLN A 164 8.59 14.02 -9.81
CA GLN A 164 9.82 14.74 -10.18
C GLN A 164 10.27 14.44 -11.60
N LEU A 165 10.29 13.16 -12.00
CA LEU A 165 10.75 12.72 -13.32
C LEU A 165 9.85 13.17 -14.47
N VAL A 166 8.53 13.20 -14.24
CA VAL A 166 7.56 13.45 -15.33
C VAL A 166 7.07 14.88 -15.36
N LEU A 167 6.79 15.44 -14.19
CA LEU A 167 6.18 16.76 -14.06
C LEU A 167 7.24 17.86 -13.82
N GLY A 168 8.49 17.47 -13.47
CA GLY A 168 9.56 18.41 -13.13
C GLY A 168 9.32 19.17 -11.83
N ASP A 169 8.33 18.77 -11.05
CA ASP A 169 7.91 19.37 -9.79
C ASP A 169 7.47 18.30 -8.80
N ILE A 170 7.25 18.71 -7.57
CA ILE A 170 6.95 17.84 -6.45
C ILE A 170 5.80 18.41 -5.64
N SER A 171 4.94 17.53 -5.13
CA SER A 171 3.75 17.94 -4.40
C SER A 171 3.79 17.54 -2.91
N THR A 172 2.87 18.12 -2.14
CA THR A 172 2.62 17.71 -0.75
C THR A 172 1.88 16.37 -0.65
N GLY A 173 1.41 15.82 -1.77
CA GLY A 173 0.69 14.54 -1.82
C GLY A 173 1.51 13.39 -1.26
N ALA A 174 2.82 13.39 -1.51
CA ALA A 174 3.75 12.37 -1.01
C ALA A 174 4.09 12.48 0.49
N SER A 175 3.47 13.36 1.26
CA SER A 175 3.86 13.59 2.67
C SER A 175 3.70 12.34 3.54
N SER A 176 2.63 11.57 3.37
CA SER A 176 2.40 10.33 4.11
C SER A 176 3.42 9.24 3.73
N ASP A 177 3.82 9.17 2.48
CA ASP A 177 4.75 8.17 1.97
C ASP A 177 6.17 8.47 2.44
N ILE A 178 6.57 9.75 2.45
CA ILE A 178 7.84 10.19 3.04
C ILE A 178 7.88 9.89 4.53
N GLN A 179 6.78 10.09 5.26
CA GLN A 179 6.71 9.75 6.69
C GLN A 179 6.83 8.24 6.91
N LYS A 180 6.18 7.40 6.09
CA LYS A 180 6.31 5.94 6.15
C LYS A 180 7.75 5.51 5.85
N ALA A 181 8.34 5.99 4.76
CA ALA A 181 9.73 5.70 4.38
C ALA A 181 10.71 6.05 5.52
N SER A 182 10.58 7.24 6.08
CA SER A 182 11.42 7.71 7.19
C SER A 182 11.23 6.88 8.46
N SER A 183 10.00 6.48 8.76
CA SER A 183 9.69 5.64 9.93
C SER A 183 10.26 4.23 9.78
N ILE A 184 10.16 3.64 8.59
CA ILE A 184 10.75 2.32 8.30
C ILE A 184 12.27 2.40 8.47
N ALA A 185 12.94 3.36 7.83
CA ALA A 185 14.39 3.55 7.92
C ALA A 185 14.83 3.76 9.37
N ARG A 186 14.12 4.59 10.14
CA ARG A 186 14.41 4.81 11.55
C ARG A 186 14.24 3.53 12.38
N ASN A 187 13.20 2.74 12.15
CA ASN A 187 13.01 1.45 12.83
C ASN A 187 14.10 0.44 12.46
N MET A 188 14.55 0.40 11.22
CA MET A 188 15.70 -0.44 10.81
C MET A 188 16.93 -0.14 11.62
N VAL A 189 17.23 1.14 11.82
CA VAL A 189 18.41 1.59 12.57
C VAL A 189 18.22 1.44 14.08
N THR A 190 17.11 1.91 14.64
CA THR A 190 16.96 2.06 16.09
C THR A 190 16.30 0.88 16.78
N LYS A 191 15.49 0.09 16.06
CA LYS A 191 14.71 -1.00 16.66
C LYS A 191 15.25 -2.38 16.26
N TYR A 192 15.62 -2.54 14.99
CA TYR A 192 15.98 -3.85 14.44
C TYR A 192 17.49 -4.08 14.37
N GLY A 193 18.33 -3.07 14.69
CA GLY A 193 19.79 -3.19 14.65
C GLY A 193 20.32 -3.51 13.25
N MET A 194 19.72 -2.95 12.20
CA MET A 194 20.04 -3.21 10.79
C MET A 194 21.04 -2.18 10.21
N SER A 195 21.74 -1.40 11.04
CA SER A 195 22.80 -0.48 10.63
C SER A 195 24.17 -1.12 10.86
N GLU A 196 25.05 -1.05 9.87
CA GLU A 196 26.44 -1.52 10.02
C GLU A 196 27.28 -0.61 10.91
N LYS A 197 27.02 0.71 10.91
CA LYS A 197 27.74 1.68 11.73
C LYS A 197 27.36 1.62 13.20
N LEU A 198 26.07 1.41 13.49
CA LEU A 198 25.54 1.40 14.85
C LEU A 198 25.44 -0.01 15.45
N GLY A 199 25.64 -1.05 14.63
CA GLY A 199 25.61 -2.45 15.05
C GLY A 199 24.22 -2.95 15.47
N THR A 200 24.20 -4.12 16.10
CA THR A 200 22.97 -4.81 16.54
C THR A 200 22.53 -4.33 17.92
N ILE A 201 22.28 -3.04 18.08
CA ILE A 201 21.86 -2.39 19.32
C ILE A 201 20.48 -1.77 19.12
N ALA A 202 19.58 -1.99 20.09
CA ALA A 202 18.29 -1.30 20.12
C ALA A 202 18.42 0.03 20.87
N TYR A 203 18.14 1.12 20.16
CA TYR A 203 18.16 2.49 20.70
C TYR A 203 16.77 3.01 21.07
N THR A 204 15.76 2.14 21.06
CA THR A 204 14.40 2.48 21.47
C THR A 204 14.24 2.24 22.97
N SER A 205 13.81 3.24 23.72
CA SER A 205 13.30 3.01 25.07
C SER A 205 11.92 2.37 24.98
N GLU A 206 11.79 1.10 25.39
CA GLU A 206 10.48 0.49 25.63
C GLU A 206 9.85 1.18 26.85
N SER A 207 9.02 2.19 26.62
CA SER A 207 8.12 2.66 27.65
C SER A 207 6.88 1.76 27.64
N ASN A 208 6.95 0.62 28.32
CA ASN A 208 5.80 -0.25 28.65
C ASN A 208 4.89 0.36 29.74
N GLU A 209 5.05 1.63 30.06
CA GLU A 209 4.16 2.29 31.02
C GLU A 209 3.07 3.09 30.32
N VAL A 210 1.93 2.45 30.13
CA VAL A 210 0.65 3.13 29.86
C VAL A 210 0.23 3.86 31.13
N PHE A 211 0.87 4.98 31.45
CA PHE A 211 0.37 5.93 32.45
C PHE A 211 -0.13 7.20 31.75
N ILE A 212 -1.45 7.28 31.66
CA ILE A 212 -2.20 8.47 31.26
C ILE A 212 -1.86 9.59 32.25
N GLY A 213 -1.12 10.62 31.77
CA GLY A 213 -1.11 11.87 32.52
C GLY A 213 0.20 12.64 32.69
N ARG A 214 1.32 12.29 32.08
CA ARG A 214 2.50 13.17 32.07
C ARG A 214 3.24 13.09 30.75
N THR A 215 3.15 14.14 29.95
CA THR A 215 4.10 14.48 28.89
C THR A 215 5.43 14.86 29.56
N MET A 216 6.15 13.89 30.11
CA MET A 216 7.57 14.07 30.37
C MET A 216 8.28 13.89 29.04
N ALA A 217 9.08 14.88 28.65
CA ALA A 217 10.04 14.73 27.57
C ALA A 217 10.78 13.40 27.77
N GLN A 218 10.55 12.43 26.87
CA GLN A 218 11.27 11.16 26.92
C GLN A 218 12.75 11.49 26.77
N ALA A 219 13.51 11.37 27.85
CA ALA A 219 14.95 11.50 27.81
C ALA A 219 15.49 10.44 26.85
N ARG A 220 16.18 10.86 25.81
CA ARG A 220 16.87 9.95 24.91
C ARG A 220 17.82 9.08 25.72
N SER A 221 17.80 7.75 25.47
CA SER A 221 18.66 6.77 26.16
C SER A 221 20.07 6.70 25.59
N TYR A 222 20.43 7.60 24.66
CA TYR A 222 21.70 7.61 23.95
C TYR A 222 22.25 9.04 23.80
N SER A 223 23.57 9.15 23.56
CA SER A 223 24.27 10.43 23.41
C SER A 223 23.88 11.20 22.17
N GLU A 224 24.16 12.52 22.14
CA GLU A 224 23.96 13.36 20.95
C GLU A 224 24.80 12.88 19.76
N GLU A 225 25.99 12.30 20.00
CA GLU A 225 26.82 11.69 18.95
C GLU A 225 26.11 10.51 18.29
N VAL A 226 25.52 9.62 19.08
CA VAL A 226 24.73 8.48 18.57
C VAL A 226 23.47 8.98 17.86
N ALA A 227 22.83 10.05 18.33
CA ALA A 227 21.71 10.66 17.65
C ALA A 227 22.09 11.15 16.24
N GLY A 228 23.24 11.81 16.11
CA GLY A 228 23.78 12.25 14.82
C GLY A 228 24.03 11.08 13.87
N LEU A 229 24.64 9.98 14.36
CA LEU A 229 24.86 8.77 13.57
C LEU A 229 23.55 8.09 13.12
N ILE A 230 22.53 8.07 13.98
CA ILE A 230 21.20 7.56 13.62
C ILE A 230 20.60 8.40 12.47
N ASP A 231 20.68 9.73 12.56
CA ASP A 231 20.12 10.60 11.53
C ASP A 231 20.88 10.47 10.19
N GLU A 232 22.20 10.31 10.22
CA GLU A 232 23.02 10.02 9.03
C GLU A 232 22.65 8.68 8.38
N GLU A 233 22.49 7.61 9.17
CA GLU A 233 22.14 6.29 8.66
C GLU A 233 20.73 6.29 8.07
N VAL A 234 19.74 6.89 8.75
CA VAL A 234 18.38 7.03 8.25
C VAL A 234 18.39 7.77 6.91
N LYS A 235 19.11 8.88 6.83
CA LYS A 235 19.25 9.64 5.58
C LYS A 235 19.91 8.80 4.49
N SER A 236 20.96 8.08 4.79
CA SER A 236 21.68 7.22 3.83
C SER A 236 20.78 6.11 3.26
N ILE A 237 19.97 5.46 4.10
CA ILE A 237 19.01 4.43 3.68
C ILE A 237 17.97 5.03 2.73
N VAL A 238 17.37 6.16 3.11
CA VAL A 238 16.35 6.83 2.29
C VAL A 238 16.91 7.33 0.97
N ASP A 239 18.12 7.96 0.98
CA ASP A 239 18.79 8.44 -0.24
C ASP A 239 19.15 7.28 -1.18
N THR A 240 19.53 6.12 -0.65
CA THR A 240 19.83 4.92 -1.45
C THR A 240 18.57 4.35 -2.09
N ALA A 241 17.49 4.26 -1.33
CA ALA A 241 16.19 3.82 -1.84
C ALA A 241 15.63 4.80 -2.89
N TYR A 242 15.83 6.12 -2.70
CA TYR A 242 15.43 7.14 -3.67
C TYR A 242 16.15 6.96 -5.02
N ARG A 243 17.49 6.79 -5.01
CA ARG A 243 18.27 6.55 -6.24
C ARG A 243 17.83 5.28 -6.94
N ARG A 244 17.64 4.18 -6.18
CA ARG A 244 17.14 2.93 -6.75
C ARG A 244 15.76 3.11 -7.42
N CYS A 245 14.87 3.86 -6.79
CA CYS A 245 13.56 4.18 -7.35
C CYS A 245 13.68 5.03 -8.62
N GLU A 246 14.57 6.03 -8.64
CA GLU A 246 14.85 6.89 -9.80
C GLU A 246 15.40 6.06 -10.97
N ASP A 247 16.34 5.15 -10.72
CA ASP A 247 16.87 4.23 -11.72
C ASP A 247 15.77 3.33 -12.33
N ILE A 248 14.93 2.74 -11.48
CA ILE A 248 13.80 1.90 -11.92
C ILE A 248 12.85 2.69 -12.81
N LEU A 249 12.37 3.85 -12.36
CA LEU A 249 11.38 4.64 -13.09
C LEU A 249 11.95 5.24 -14.37
N SER A 250 13.25 5.56 -14.40
CA SER A 250 13.93 6.02 -15.61
C SER A 250 14.03 4.91 -16.65
N GLN A 251 14.37 3.68 -16.24
CA GLN A 251 14.44 2.51 -17.14
C GLN A 251 13.06 2.06 -17.63
N ARG A 252 12.03 2.23 -16.81
CA ARG A 252 10.64 1.84 -17.09
C ARG A 252 9.74 3.03 -17.47
N ARG A 253 10.31 4.03 -18.10
CA ARG A 253 9.60 5.26 -18.45
C ARG A 253 8.36 5.01 -19.30
N SER A 254 8.41 4.13 -20.28
CA SER A 254 7.28 3.77 -21.14
C SER A 254 6.15 3.09 -20.36
N GLN A 255 6.49 2.19 -19.45
CA GLN A 255 5.52 1.52 -18.59
C GLN A 255 4.85 2.51 -17.62
N LEU A 256 5.63 3.42 -17.04
CA LEU A 256 5.12 4.50 -16.20
C LEU A 256 4.11 5.38 -16.97
N GLU A 257 4.47 5.77 -18.18
CA GLU A 257 3.61 6.60 -19.04
C GLU A 257 2.32 5.87 -19.41
N LEU A 258 2.41 4.62 -19.89
CA LEU A 258 1.25 3.83 -20.29
C LEU A 258 0.30 3.58 -19.10
N THR A 259 0.83 3.27 -17.93
CA THR A 259 0.03 3.10 -16.71
C THR A 259 -0.69 4.40 -16.35
N ALA A 260 0.01 5.54 -16.36
CA ALA A 260 -0.58 6.82 -16.04
C ALA A 260 -1.67 7.24 -17.05
N GLN A 261 -1.45 7.03 -18.35
CA GLN A 261 -2.43 7.33 -19.40
C GLN A 261 -3.68 6.47 -19.27
N TYR A 262 -3.50 5.17 -18.96
CA TYR A 262 -4.63 4.29 -18.68
C TYR A 262 -5.45 4.79 -17.49
N LEU A 263 -4.80 5.17 -16.39
CA LEU A 263 -5.48 5.72 -15.21
C LEU A 263 -6.21 7.04 -15.51
N LEU A 264 -5.65 7.89 -16.36
CA LEU A 264 -6.32 9.13 -16.79
C LEU A 264 -7.60 8.86 -17.60
N ALA A 265 -7.61 7.79 -18.39
CA ALA A 265 -8.77 7.41 -19.21
C ALA A 265 -9.83 6.64 -18.41
N HIS A 266 -9.41 5.68 -17.57
CA HIS A 266 -10.29 4.68 -16.94
C HIS A 266 -10.45 4.83 -15.42
N GLU A 267 -9.60 5.65 -14.76
CA GLU A 267 -9.58 5.95 -13.32
C GLU A 267 -9.20 4.77 -12.40
N VAL A 268 -9.40 3.54 -12.85
CA VAL A 268 -9.08 2.30 -12.11
C VAL A 268 -8.40 1.33 -13.05
N MET A 269 -7.33 0.69 -12.59
CA MET A 269 -6.59 -0.34 -13.31
C MET A 269 -6.48 -1.58 -12.42
N SER A 270 -6.89 -2.75 -12.93
CA SER A 270 -6.72 -4.02 -12.23
C SER A 270 -5.25 -4.48 -12.26
N GLY A 271 -4.85 -5.34 -11.32
CA GLY A 271 -3.52 -5.94 -11.33
C GLY A 271 -3.25 -6.76 -12.61
N GLU A 272 -4.26 -7.43 -13.15
CA GLU A 272 -4.15 -8.17 -14.43
C GLU A 272 -3.86 -7.23 -15.60
N THR A 273 -4.60 -6.12 -15.70
CA THR A 273 -4.36 -5.09 -16.73
C THR A 273 -2.99 -4.45 -16.54
N PHE A 274 -2.60 -4.15 -15.30
CA PHE A 274 -1.28 -3.60 -15.00
C PHE A 274 -0.15 -4.57 -15.41
N GLN A 275 -0.31 -5.87 -15.20
CA GLN A 275 0.68 -6.86 -15.64
C GLN A 275 0.88 -6.85 -17.17
N LYS A 276 -0.18 -6.60 -17.95
CA LYS A 276 -0.09 -6.47 -19.42
C LYS A 276 0.78 -5.29 -19.87
N VAL A 277 0.91 -4.24 -19.07
CA VAL A 277 1.83 -3.12 -19.38
C VAL A 277 3.27 -3.59 -19.59
N PHE A 278 3.66 -4.71 -18.96
CA PHE A 278 5.01 -5.28 -19.07
C PHE A 278 5.09 -6.47 -20.02
N THR A 279 4.01 -7.23 -20.17
CA THR A 279 4.00 -8.49 -20.94
C THR A 279 3.43 -8.32 -22.35
N ASP A 280 2.47 -7.42 -22.53
CA ASP A 280 1.79 -7.19 -23.80
C ASP A 280 1.29 -5.73 -23.89
N PRO A 281 2.22 -4.76 -24.03
CA PRO A 281 1.85 -3.33 -24.06
C PRO A 281 1.04 -2.93 -25.30
N ASP A 282 0.97 -3.77 -26.32
CA ASP A 282 0.19 -3.57 -27.56
C ASP A 282 -1.22 -4.20 -27.49
N ASP A 283 -1.63 -4.75 -26.33
CA ASP A 283 -2.98 -5.29 -26.12
C ASP A 283 -4.06 -4.23 -26.40
N GLU A 284 -5.18 -4.66 -26.99
CA GLU A 284 -6.32 -3.80 -27.35
C GLU A 284 -6.81 -2.90 -26.18
N VAL A 285 -6.59 -3.34 -24.93
CA VAL A 285 -6.95 -2.57 -23.73
C VAL A 285 -6.20 -1.23 -23.62
N PHE A 286 -5.07 -1.10 -24.32
CA PHE A 286 -4.24 0.13 -24.36
C PHE A 286 -4.38 0.88 -25.71
N GLU A 287 -5.28 0.46 -26.59
CA GLU A 287 -5.48 1.11 -27.89
C GLU A 287 -5.84 2.59 -27.71
N GLY A 288 -5.13 3.47 -28.43
CA GLY A 288 -5.30 4.92 -28.34
C GLY A 288 -4.64 5.59 -27.13
N LEU A 289 -3.97 4.84 -26.24
CA LEU A 289 -3.26 5.37 -25.07
C LEU A 289 -1.75 5.49 -25.28
N ILE A 290 -1.22 5.04 -26.41
CA ILE A 290 0.21 5.09 -26.72
C ILE A 290 0.63 6.57 -26.78
N PRO A 291 1.63 7.01 -26.00
CA PRO A 291 2.11 8.37 -26.07
C PRO A 291 2.59 8.66 -27.48
N ALA A 292 2.17 9.79 -28.04
CA ALA A 292 2.82 10.29 -29.24
C ALA A 292 4.32 10.41 -28.95
N GLU A 293 5.14 9.75 -29.75
CA GLU A 293 6.60 9.82 -29.66
C GLU A 293 7.02 11.29 -29.56
N SER A 294 7.67 11.66 -28.46
CA SER A 294 8.24 12.99 -28.22
C SER A 294 9.66 13.07 -28.75
#